data_8131d0c9197da402d381dad9749333f2
#
_entry.id   8131d0c9197da402d381dad9749333f2
#
_cell.length_a   1.000
_cell.length_b   1.000
_cell.length_c   1.000
_cell.angle_alpha   90.00
_cell.angle_beta   90.00
_cell.angle_gamma   90.00
#
_symmetry.space_group_name_H-M   'P 1'
#
loop_
_entity.id
_entity.type
_entity.pdbx_description
1 polymer ?
#
loop_
_entity_poly.entity_id
_entity_poly.type
_entity_poly.pdbx_seq_one_letter_code
_entity_poly.pdbx_strand_id
1 'polypeptide(L)'
;FERLRKIRPGYLGKPVNVQKIILAQKELAQNRNAPLPEGFLEFLHRCNGISYDGAGIFGIAPEGRIFLDIVPANQMSPFSGRPELVILGRDEFDYLAYNAECRRYQIIDKEDMEVLEEYSDIEPAILHILKI
;
A
#
# COMPACT_ATOMS: atom_id res chain seq x y z
N PHE A 1 0.95 -11.67 9.71
CA PHE A 1 -0.03 -10.59 10.03
C PHE A 1 -0.60 -10.69 11.46
N GLU A 2 0.05 -11.43 12.33
CA GLU A 2 -0.44 -11.64 13.69
C GLU A 2 -0.56 -10.34 14.48
N ARG A 3 0.39 -9.44 14.35
CA ARG A 3 0.36 -8.15 15.05
C ARG A 3 -0.74 -7.22 14.54
N LEU A 4 -1.11 -7.34 13.28
CA LEU A 4 -2.20 -6.55 12.68
C LEU A 4 -3.57 -6.94 13.24
N ARG A 5 -3.72 -8.17 13.73
CA ARG A 5 -4.98 -8.64 14.34
C ARG A 5 -5.36 -7.88 15.60
N LYS A 6 -4.40 -7.18 16.21
CA LYS A 6 -4.63 -6.36 17.39
C LYS A 6 -5.32 -5.03 17.07
N ILE A 7 -5.35 -4.65 15.80
CA ILE A 7 -6.07 -3.45 15.38
C ILE A 7 -7.56 -3.75 15.42
N ARG A 8 -8.33 -2.78 15.94
CA ARG A 8 -9.79 -2.93 16.05
C ARG A 8 -10.40 -3.19 14.67
N PRO A 9 -11.36 -4.12 14.56
CA PRO A 9 -11.97 -4.47 13.27
C PRO A 9 -12.53 -3.28 12.49
N GLY A 10 -12.96 -2.22 13.17
CA GLY A 10 -13.47 -1.01 12.52
C GLY A 10 -12.46 -0.24 11.68
N TYR A 11 -11.17 -0.47 11.86
CA TYR A 11 -10.11 0.14 11.06
C TYR A 11 -9.70 -0.69 9.87
N LEU A 12 -10.10 -1.98 9.84
CA LEU A 12 -9.73 -2.92 8.78
C LEU A 12 -10.81 -2.95 7.70
N GLY A 13 -10.37 -3.03 6.44
CA GLY A 13 -11.28 -3.28 5.33
C GLY A 13 -11.66 -4.75 5.24
N LYS A 14 -12.68 -5.04 4.42
CA LYS A 14 -13.07 -6.42 4.12
C LYS A 14 -12.06 -7.04 3.16
N PRO A 15 -11.91 -8.39 3.14
CA PRO A 15 -11.04 -9.05 2.16
C PRO A 15 -11.43 -8.70 0.72
N VAL A 16 -10.42 -8.63 -0.15
CA VAL A 16 -10.63 -8.32 -1.58
C VAL A 16 -10.77 -9.61 -2.37
N ASN A 17 -11.70 -9.65 -3.33
CA ASN A 17 -11.80 -10.80 -4.21
C ASN A 17 -10.76 -10.74 -5.34
N VAL A 18 -10.45 -11.90 -5.93
CA VAL A 18 -9.40 -12.05 -6.94
C VAL A 18 -9.67 -11.21 -8.19
N GLN A 19 -10.92 -11.07 -8.61
CA GLN A 19 -11.26 -10.32 -9.81
C GLN A 19 -10.93 -8.83 -9.67
N LYS A 20 -11.22 -8.25 -8.50
CA LYS A 20 -10.85 -6.86 -8.22
C LYS A 20 -9.34 -6.66 -8.23
N ILE A 21 -8.60 -7.63 -7.71
CA ILE A 21 -7.13 -7.60 -7.73
C ILE A 21 -6.61 -7.60 -9.17
N ILE A 22 -7.15 -8.46 -10.03
CA ILE A 22 -6.75 -8.54 -11.45
C ILE A 22 -7.00 -7.22 -12.17
N LEU A 23 -8.16 -6.61 -11.96
CA LEU A 23 -8.48 -5.32 -12.58
C LEU A 23 -7.55 -4.20 -12.11
N ALA A 24 -7.28 -4.14 -10.82
CA ALA A 24 -6.36 -3.14 -10.27
C ALA A 24 -4.95 -3.31 -10.82
N GLN A 25 -4.45 -4.55 -10.93
CA GLN A 25 -3.15 -4.83 -11.51
C GLN A 25 -3.06 -4.35 -12.96
N LYS A 26 -4.12 -4.51 -13.75
CA LYS A 26 -4.17 -3.99 -15.12
C LYS A 26 -4.10 -2.46 -15.15
N GLU A 27 -4.83 -1.79 -14.29
CA GLU A 27 -4.82 -0.33 -14.23
C GLU A 27 -3.47 0.21 -13.79
N LEU A 28 -2.83 -0.43 -12.81
CA LEU A 28 -1.48 -0.06 -12.37
C LEU A 28 -0.45 -0.28 -13.49
N ALA A 29 -0.57 -1.38 -14.24
CA ALA A 29 0.32 -1.65 -15.38
C ALA A 29 0.15 -0.61 -16.48
N GLN A 30 -1.08 -0.17 -16.77
CA GLN A 30 -1.35 0.90 -17.73
C GLN A 30 -0.73 2.22 -17.29
N ASN A 31 -0.66 2.48 -15.99
CA ASN A 31 -0.01 3.65 -15.42
C ASN A 31 1.51 3.48 -15.27
N ARG A 32 2.05 2.35 -15.73
CA ARG A 32 3.48 1.99 -15.66
C ARG A 32 4.04 1.87 -14.24
N ASN A 33 3.20 1.57 -13.27
CA ASN A 33 3.67 1.24 -11.93
C ASN A 33 4.09 -0.22 -11.86
N ALA A 34 4.92 -0.53 -10.87
CA ALA A 34 5.29 -1.90 -10.56
C ALA A 34 4.03 -2.71 -10.20
N PRO A 35 4.01 -4.02 -10.47
CA PRO A 35 2.91 -4.86 -10.03
C PRO A 35 2.90 -4.97 -8.51
N LEU A 36 1.73 -5.27 -7.94
CA LEU A 36 1.60 -5.46 -6.50
C LEU A 36 2.41 -6.68 -6.07
N PRO A 37 3.27 -6.56 -5.04
CA PRO A 37 4.07 -7.69 -4.59
C PRO A 37 3.22 -8.74 -3.89
N GLU A 38 3.72 -9.98 -3.88
CA GLU A 38 2.99 -11.13 -3.33
C GLU A 38 2.59 -10.94 -1.86
N GLY A 39 3.47 -10.39 -1.05
CA GLY A 39 3.16 -10.12 0.36
C GLY A 39 2.00 -9.15 0.53
N PHE A 40 1.91 -8.15 -0.33
CA PHE A 40 0.79 -7.22 -0.29
C PHE A 40 -0.51 -7.86 -0.80
N LEU A 41 -0.42 -8.75 -1.79
CA LEU A 41 -1.58 -9.52 -2.23
C LEU A 41 -2.13 -10.38 -1.10
N GLU A 42 -1.27 -11.02 -0.33
CA GLU A 42 -1.68 -11.76 0.87
C GLU A 42 -2.39 -10.86 1.88
N PHE A 43 -1.88 -9.65 2.08
CA PHE A 43 -2.53 -8.67 2.95
C PHE A 43 -3.95 -8.36 2.44
N LEU A 44 -4.11 -8.10 1.14
CA LEU A 44 -5.42 -7.79 0.55
C LEU A 44 -6.42 -8.95 0.68
N HIS A 45 -5.95 -10.18 0.68
CA HIS A 45 -6.80 -11.35 0.92
C HIS A 45 -7.33 -11.39 2.36
N ARG A 46 -6.77 -10.61 3.26
CA ARG A 46 -7.20 -10.54 4.67
C ARG A 46 -8.01 -9.29 4.95
N CYS A 47 -7.64 -8.17 4.33
CA CYS A 47 -8.39 -6.92 4.49
C CYS A 47 -8.09 -5.96 3.34
N ASN A 48 -9.09 -5.15 2.99
CA ASN A 48 -9.00 -4.20 1.88
C ASN A 48 -8.62 -2.81 2.41
N GLY A 49 -7.40 -2.70 2.90
CA GLY A 49 -6.88 -1.45 3.42
C GLY A 49 -7.11 -1.25 4.92
N ILE A 50 -6.34 -0.33 5.49
CA ILE A 50 -6.42 0.05 6.91
C ILE A 50 -6.40 1.56 6.99
N SER A 51 -7.28 2.13 7.82
CA SER A 51 -7.22 3.54 8.21
C SER A 51 -7.06 3.57 9.72
N TYR A 52 -5.95 4.09 10.22
CA TYR A 52 -5.64 4.08 11.63
C TYR A 52 -4.80 5.29 12.03
N ASP A 53 -5.35 6.13 12.90
CA ASP A 53 -4.64 7.25 13.52
C ASP A 53 -3.85 8.14 12.53
N GLY A 54 -4.50 8.54 11.43
CA GLY A 54 -3.89 9.40 10.42
C GLY A 54 -3.05 8.70 9.37
N ALA A 55 -2.83 7.39 9.52
CA ALA A 55 -2.13 6.56 8.54
C ALA A 55 -3.11 5.72 7.74
N GLY A 56 -2.73 5.36 6.52
CA GLY A 56 -3.55 4.52 5.66
C GLY A 56 -2.72 3.50 4.89
N ILE A 57 -3.20 2.26 4.86
CA ILE A 57 -2.71 1.24 3.94
C ILE A 57 -3.77 1.10 2.86
N PHE A 58 -3.36 1.22 1.61
CA PHE A 58 -4.31 1.25 0.50
C PHE A 58 -4.94 -0.11 0.24
N GLY A 59 -6.17 -0.05 -0.25
CA GLY A 59 -6.90 -1.20 -0.75
C GLY A 59 -7.33 -0.95 -2.19
N ILE A 60 -8.19 -1.83 -2.70
CA ILE A 60 -8.69 -1.76 -4.07
C ILE A 60 -10.16 -1.33 -4.02
N ALA A 61 -10.42 -0.10 -4.50
CA ALA A 61 -11.77 0.48 -4.52
C ALA A 61 -12.55 0.17 -3.22
N PRO A 62 -11.97 0.47 -2.03
CA PRO A 62 -12.60 0.12 -0.76
C PRO A 62 -13.89 0.90 -0.58
N GLU A 63 -14.96 0.19 -0.27
CA GLU A 63 -16.29 0.77 -0.13
C GLU A 63 -16.34 1.82 0.99
N GLY A 64 -16.81 3.02 0.65
CA GLY A 64 -16.90 4.14 1.60
C GLY A 64 -15.55 4.74 1.99
N ARG A 65 -14.44 4.33 1.38
CA ARG A 65 -13.09 4.73 1.76
C ARG A 65 -12.26 5.09 0.52
N ILE A 66 -12.78 5.97 -0.32
CA ILE A 66 -12.17 6.37 -1.60
C ILE A 66 -10.72 6.84 -1.42
N PHE A 67 -10.42 7.51 -0.32
CA PHE A 67 -9.07 8.00 -0.02
C PHE A 67 -8.04 6.88 0.20
N LEU A 68 -8.48 5.64 0.32
CA LEU A 68 -7.61 4.46 0.44
C LEU A 68 -7.49 3.66 -0.86
N ASP A 69 -8.00 4.18 -1.99
CA ASP A 69 -7.94 3.45 -3.26
C ASP A 69 -6.53 3.55 -3.86
N ILE A 70 -5.89 2.39 -4.02
CA ILE A 70 -4.49 2.28 -4.48
C ILE A 70 -4.30 2.77 -5.92
N VAL A 71 -5.29 2.58 -6.80
CA VAL A 71 -5.15 2.94 -8.21
C VAL A 71 -5.03 4.46 -8.39
N PRO A 72 -6.00 5.28 -7.94
CA PRO A 72 -5.83 6.73 -8.06
C PRO A 72 -4.65 7.28 -7.27
N ALA A 73 -4.26 6.67 -6.15
CA ALA A 73 -3.10 7.10 -5.40
C ALA A 73 -1.82 7.00 -6.22
N ASN A 74 -1.67 5.95 -7.04
CA ASN A 74 -0.50 5.76 -7.89
C ASN A 74 -0.56 6.56 -9.19
N GLN A 75 -1.72 7.06 -9.57
CA GLN A 75 -1.86 7.92 -10.73
C GLN A 75 -1.41 9.35 -10.47
N MET A 76 -1.20 9.70 -9.21
CA MET A 76 -0.75 11.02 -8.80
C MET A 76 0.78 11.09 -8.74
N SER A 77 1.35 12.28 -9.02
CA SER A 77 2.76 12.55 -8.78
C SER A 77 3.08 12.38 -7.28
N PRO A 78 4.22 11.80 -6.91
CA PRO A 78 5.37 11.49 -7.75
C PRO A 78 5.40 10.04 -8.27
N PHE A 79 4.36 9.23 -8.06
CA PHE A 79 4.37 7.80 -8.37
C PHE A 79 3.90 7.47 -9.78
N SER A 80 3.21 8.39 -10.44
CA SER A 80 2.73 8.18 -11.81
C SER A 80 3.89 7.93 -12.77
N GLY A 81 3.81 6.85 -13.54
CA GLY A 81 4.82 6.52 -14.53
C GLY A 81 6.14 6.00 -13.98
N ARG A 82 6.20 5.62 -12.70
CA ARG A 82 7.41 5.06 -12.06
C ARG A 82 7.37 3.52 -12.09
N PRO A 83 8.05 2.87 -13.08
CA PRO A 83 7.96 1.41 -13.23
C PRO A 83 8.59 0.62 -12.08
N GLU A 84 9.51 1.22 -11.35
CA GLU A 84 10.16 0.57 -10.21
C GLU A 84 9.33 0.63 -8.93
N LEU A 85 8.36 1.56 -8.84
CA LEU A 85 7.62 1.80 -7.61
C LEU A 85 6.13 1.55 -7.76
N VAL A 86 5.51 1.11 -6.66
CA VAL A 86 4.07 1.18 -6.43
C VAL A 86 3.84 1.60 -4.99
N ILE A 87 3.04 2.64 -4.78
CA ILE A 87 2.72 3.10 -3.44
C ILE A 87 1.65 2.21 -2.82
N LEU A 88 1.87 1.79 -1.58
CA LEU A 88 0.99 0.87 -0.84
C LEU A 88 0.31 1.53 0.36
N GLY A 89 0.82 2.65 0.83
CA GLY A 89 0.26 3.32 1.99
C GLY A 89 0.95 4.64 2.28
N ARG A 90 0.47 5.32 3.31
CA ARG A 90 1.02 6.61 3.72
C ARG A 90 0.63 6.97 5.15
N ASP A 91 1.41 7.87 5.74
CA ASP A 91 0.97 8.63 6.90
C ASP A 91 1.12 10.12 6.61
N GLU A 92 1.17 10.96 7.64
CA GLU A 92 1.29 12.39 7.49
C GLU A 92 2.60 12.82 6.81
N PHE A 93 3.71 12.12 7.07
CA PHE A 93 5.05 12.51 6.64
C PHE A 93 5.68 11.61 5.60
N ASP A 94 5.25 10.35 5.50
CA ASP A 94 5.92 9.33 4.72
C ASP A 94 4.97 8.55 3.83
N TYR A 95 5.56 7.93 2.79
CA TYR A 95 4.90 6.91 1.98
C TYR A 95 5.45 5.54 2.32
N LEU A 96 4.60 4.52 2.20
CA LEU A 96 5.03 3.12 2.11
C LEU A 96 4.92 2.71 0.65
N ALA A 97 6.05 2.33 0.04
CA ALA A 97 6.08 1.89 -1.35
C ALA A 97 6.82 0.56 -1.47
N TYR A 98 6.55 -0.17 -2.55
CA TYR A 98 7.36 -1.32 -2.92
C TYR A 98 8.22 -0.95 -4.12
N ASN A 99 9.52 -1.24 -4.03
CA ASN A 99 10.47 -1.02 -5.11
C ASN A 99 10.82 -2.37 -5.73
N ALA A 100 10.35 -2.58 -6.97
CA ALA A 100 10.52 -3.87 -7.67
C ALA A 100 11.96 -4.13 -8.11
N GLU A 101 12.79 -3.10 -8.26
CA GLU A 101 14.19 -3.26 -8.65
C GLU A 101 15.01 -3.95 -7.55
N CYS A 102 14.85 -3.50 -6.31
CA CYS A 102 15.56 -4.08 -5.18
C CYS A 102 14.71 -5.09 -4.39
N ARG A 103 13.44 -5.23 -4.75
CA ARG A 103 12.49 -6.13 -4.07
C ARG A 103 12.36 -5.84 -2.57
N ARG A 104 12.25 -4.54 -2.25
CA ARG A 104 12.13 -4.07 -0.87
C ARG A 104 10.91 -3.18 -0.70
N TYR A 105 10.32 -3.24 0.49
CA TYR A 105 9.32 -2.28 0.92
C TYR A 105 10.08 -1.08 1.51
N GLN A 106 9.77 0.12 1.04
CA GLN A 106 10.51 1.32 1.41
C GLN A 106 9.60 2.33 2.10
N ILE A 107 10.13 2.93 3.16
CA ILE A 107 9.51 4.10 3.77
C ILE A 107 10.20 5.32 3.16
N ILE A 108 9.42 6.16 2.49
CA ILE A 108 9.93 7.26 1.67
C ILE A 108 9.40 8.58 2.21
N ASP A 109 10.29 9.52 2.49
CA ASP A 109 9.91 10.86 2.94
C ASP A 109 9.11 11.58 1.85
N LYS A 110 7.96 12.18 2.21
CA LYS A 110 7.10 12.87 1.23
C LYS A 110 7.75 14.14 0.67
N GLU A 111 8.57 14.79 1.46
CA GLU A 111 9.12 16.09 1.09
C GLU A 111 10.24 15.98 0.06
N ASP A 112 11.20 15.10 0.28
CA ASP A 112 12.39 14.97 -0.57
C ASP A 112 12.48 13.62 -1.31
N MET A 113 11.54 12.72 -1.09
CA MET A 113 11.51 11.38 -1.67
C MET A 113 12.72 10.50 -1.29
N GLU A 114 13.35 10.81 -0.17
CA GLU A 114 14.48 10.04 0.34
C GLU A 114 13.97 8.76 1.01
N VAL A 115 14.67 7.64 0.78
CA VAL A 115 14.35 6.37 1.43
C VAL A 115 14.88 6.40 2.86
N LEU A 116 13.97 6.32 3.83
CA LEU A 116 14.31 6.38 5.25
C LEU A 116 14.56 5.00 5.86
N GLU A 117 13.85 3.99 5.36
CA GLU A 117 13.92 2.64 5.90
C GLU A 117 13.53 1.64 4.82
N GLU A 118 14.04 0.40 4.90
CA GLU A 118 13.69 -0.68 3.98
C GLU A 118 13.37 -1.96 4.74
N TYR A 119 12.39 -2.73 4.22
CA TYR A 119 11.97 -4.00 4.79
C TYR A 119 11.85 -5.05 3.70
N SER A 120 12.20 -6.30 4.03
CA SER A 120 11.99 -7.43 3.11
C SER A 120 10.56 -7.95 3.14
N ASP A 121 9.84 -7.76 4.26
CA ASP A 121 8.48 -8.25 4.47
C ASP A 121 7.49 -7.12 4.62
N ILE A 122 6.23 -7.38 4.21
CA ILE A 122 5.17 -6.38 4.26
C ILE A 122 4.73 -6.03 5.68
N GLU A 123 4.64 -7.00 6.58
CA GLU A 123 4.10 -6.73 7.92
C GLU A 123 4.91 -5.71 8.71
N PRO A 124 6.24 -5.82 8.86
CA PRO A 124 6.98 -4.78 9.57
C PRO A 124 6.90 -3.41 8.88
N ALA A 125 6.79 -3.38 7.56
CA ALA A 125 6.62 -2.12 6.83
C ALA A 125 5.27 -1.47 7.14
N ILE A 126 4.19 -2.25 7.18
CA ILE A 126 2.86 -1.76 7.57
C ILE A 126 2.89 -1.25 9.01
N LEU A 127 3.47 -2.00 9.92
CA LEU A 127 3.56 -1.59 11.33
C LEU A 127 4.34 -0.29 11.49
N HIS A 128 5.39 -0.10 10.70
CA HIS A 128 6.16 1.15 10.70
C HIS A 128 5.28 2.34 10.33
N ILE A 129 4.54 2.26 9.22
CA ILE A 129 3.72 3.37 8.74
C ILE A 129 2.55 3.64 9.67
N LEU A 130 1.99 2.61 10.30
CA LEU A 130 0.91 2.73 11.28
C LEU A 130 1.41 3.14 12.67
N LYS A 131 2.72 3.07 12.91
CA LYS A 131 3.36 3.40 14.20
C LYS A 131 2.86 2.54 15.37
N ILE A 132 2.78 1.24 15.12
CA ILE A 132 2.34 0.28 16.13
C ILE A 132 3.29 -0.90 16.29
#